data_dfffd2d1a9d7c6855f8e22355d197a45
#
_entry.id   dfffd2d1a9d7c6855f8e22355d197a45
#
_cell.length_a   1.000
_cell.length_b   1.000
_cell.length_c   1.000
_cell.angle_alpha   90.00
_cell.angle_beta   90.00
_cell.angle_gamma   90.00
#
_symmetry.space_group_name_H-M   'P 1'
#
loop_
_entity.id
_entity.type
_entity.pdbx_description
1 polymer ?
#
loop_
_entity_poly.entity_id
_entity_poly.type
_entity_poly.pdbx_seq_one_letter_code
_entity_poly.pdbx_strand_id
1 'polypeptide(L)'
;MNLVLQEIYNFWNIQNSNIRGDEFTGYEPVYDQFDTLDKPAYNKDPEGTVQKVFDLYRSINLVPIVYYTEQGLIRAIRDFASIGYNSVKDNKISLGNNKGQPISRFIFTNMMTAEPKGRGHNSLKDRFYDDKKLKRAINLCYSMREGNKLCYPTAVRRALELVTGENVQNFKPQHARSIVEHLCPVLWGNVYDYSCGYGGRLLGIGSSNMKYNYIGVEPNTETVKYLNYLNDLLDEAVGVRGTIIQDVSEDYQPTDIDCAFSSPPYFNLEKYSDEDTQCMVRYRTLDEWFSGYAEPTI
;
A
#
# COMPACT_ATOMS: atom_id res chain seq x y z
N MET A 1 22.51 -4.29 -13.82
CA MET A 1 21.35 -3.80 -13.05
C MET A 1 21.11 -2.38 -13.50
N ASN A 2 19.89 -2.02 -13.86
CA ASN A 2 19.56 -0.65 -14.24
C ASN A 2 19.77 0.24 -13.01
N LEU A 3 20.34 1.44 -13.16
CA LEU A 3 20.63 2.39 -12.06
C LEU A 3 19.42 2.60 -11.15
N VAL A 4 18.22 2.68 -11.71
CA VAL A 4 16.95 2.81 -10.96
C VAL A 4 16.69 1.64 -10.03
N LEU A 5 16.88 0.42 -10.50
CA LEU A 5 16.70 -0.77 -9.68
C LEU A 5 17.70 -0.79 -8.51
N GLN A 6 18.91 -0.30 -8.74
CA GLN A 6 19.92 -0.17 -7.69
C GLN A 6 19.51 0.88 -6.65
N GLU A 7 18.99 2.02 -7.10
CA GLU A 7 18.51 3.08 -6.21
C GLU A 7 17.30 2.62 -5.41
N ILE A 8 16.38 1.87 -6.03
CA ILE A 8 15.25 1.24 -5.35
C ILE A 8 15.72 0.28 -4.26
N TYR A 9 16.68 -0.57 -4.56
CA TYR A 9 17.25 -1.49 -3.57
C TYR A 9 17.96 -0.74 -2.46
N ASN A 10 18.73 0.29 -2.78
CA ASN A 10 19.41 1.11 -1.78
C ASN A 10 18.43 1.85 -0.89
N PHE A 11 17.39 2.46 -1.48
CA PHE A 11 16.32 3.12 -0.74
C PHE A 11 15.59 2.15 0.19
N TRP A 12 15.21 0.99 -0.31
CA TRP A 12 14.52 -0.03 0.45
C TRP A 12 15.39 -0.57 1.59
N ASN A 13 16.68 -0.80 1.35
CA ASN A 13 17.63 -1.20 2.38
C ASN A 13 17.81 -0.10 3.45
N ILE A 14 17.90 1.16 3.07
CA ILE A 14 18.01 2.30 4.00
C ILE A 14 16.72 2.41 4.86
N GLN A 15 15.55 2.32 4.27
CA GLN A 15 14.28 2.41 5.01
C GLN A 15 14.10 1.24 5.97
N ASN A 16 14.54 0.06 5.61
CA ASN A 16 14.42 -1.13 6.46
C ASN A 16 15.56 -1.25 7.48
N SER A 17 16.72 -0.66 7.25
CA SER A 17 17.78 -0.54 8.26
C SER A 17 17.34 0.34 9.43
N ASN A 18 16.57 1.40 9.16
CA ASN A 18 15.95 2.23 10.21
C ASN A 18 14.93 1.46 11.07
N ILE A 19 14.36 0.38 10.54
CA ILE A 19 13.42 -0.49 11.27
C ILE A 19 14.15 -1.59 12.05
N ARG A 20 15.39 -1.94 11.68
CA ARG A 20 16.09 -3.13 12.15
C ARG A 20 17.49 -2.96 12.73
N GLY A 21 18.21 -1.88 12.42
CA GLY A 21 19.68 -1.90 12.59
C GLY A 21 20.42 -2.68 11.48
N ASP A 22 21.68 -2.61 11.48
CA ASP A 22 22.70 -2.60 10.44
C ASP A 22 22.77 -3.68 9.33
N GLU A 23 22.01 -4.77 9.31
CA GLU A 23 22.11 -5.75 8.20
C GLU A 23 20.78 -6.40 7.86
N PHE A 24 20.09 -5.84 6.87
CA PHE A 24 18.86 -6.42 6.35
C PHE A 24 19.16 -7.36 5.17
N THR A 25 19.00 -8.65 5.40
CA THR A 25 19.12 -9.70 4.36
C THR A 25 17.76 -10.20 3.85
N GLY A 26 16.65 -9.61 4.31
CA GLY A 26 15.30 -10.06 3.97
C GLY A 26 14.97 -11.44 4.59
N TYR A 27 13.97 -12.09 4.01
CA TYR A 27 13.57 -13.44 4.43
C TYR A 27 14.25 -14.55 3.61
N GLU A 28 15.02 -14.23 2.59
CA GLU A 28 15.66 -15.21 1.70
C GLU A 28 16.49 -16.28 2.45
N PRO A 29 17.29 -15.91 3.46
CA PRO A 29 18.11 -16.88 4.20
C PRO A 29 17.30 -17.98 4.93
N VAL A 30 15.99 -17.78 5.09
CA VAL A 30 15.13 -18.68 5.85
C VAL A 30 13.99 -19.30 5.04
N TYR A 31 13.93 -19.04 3.73
CA TYR A 31 12.88 -19.63 2.89
C TYR A 31 12.90 -21.15 2.91
N ASP A 32 14.07 -21.77 2.87
CA ASP A 32 14.21 -23.24 2.94
C ASP A 32 13.63 -23.79 4.23
N GLN A 33 13.71 -23.05 5.34
CA GLN A 33 13.11 -23.46 6.61
C GLN A 33 11.58 -23.37 6.56
N PHE A 34 11.02 -22.34 5.92
CA PHE A 34 9.57 -22.29 5.70
C PHE A 34 9.06 -23.42 4.81
N ASP A 35 9.85 -23.85 3.82
CA ASP A 35 9.48 -24.94 2.91
C ASP A 35 9.34 -26.29 3.60
N THR A 36 10.09 -26.52 4.70
CA THR A 36 9.96 -27.73 5.52
C THR A 36 8.72 -27.72 6.42
N LEU A 37 8.11 -26.57 6.65
CA LEU A 37 6.92 -26.37 7.47
C LEU A 37 5.67 -26.30 6.58
N ASP A 38 5.47 -27.35 5.80
CA ASP A 38 4.41 -27.50 4.81
C ASP A 38 3.06 -28.00 5.40
N LYS A 39 2.08 -28.21 4.55
CA LYS A 39 0.77 -28.73 4.98
C LYS A 39 0.82 -30.13 5.58
N PRO A 40 1.58 -31.11 5.06
CA PRO A 40 1.84 -32.37 5.72
C PRO A 40 2.40 -32.25 7.14
N ALA A 41 3.40 -31.40 7.35
CA ALA A 41 3.96 -31.15 8.68
C ALA A 41 2.90 -30.58 9.63
N TYR A 42 2.13 -29.61 9.18
CA TYR A 42 1.02 -29.04 9.94
C TYR A 42 -0.07 -30.09 10.27
N ASN A 43 -0.48 -30.91 9.32
CA ASN A 43 -1.50 -31.93 9.56
C ASN A 43 -1.05 -32.97 10.59
N LYS A 44 0.25 -33.27 10.68
CA LYS A 44 0.85 -34.19 11.65
C LYS A 44 0.94 -33.58 13.05
N ASP A 45 1.33 -32.32 13.15
CA ASP A 45 1.51 -31.56 14.40
C ASP A 45 1.18 -30.10 14.19
N PRO A 46 -0.11 -29.70 14.30
CA PRO A 46 -0.53 -28.34 14.07
C PRO A 46 0.12 -27.32 15.02
N GLU A 47 0.12 -27.62 16.32
CA GLU A 47 0.63 -26.71 17.34
C GLU A 47 2.13 -26.53 17.23
N GLY A 48 2.89 -27.63 17.11
CA GLY A 48 4.34 -27.58 16.97
C GLY A 48 4.77 -26.92 15.66
N THR A 49 4.04 -27.12 14.56
CA THR A 49 4.34 -26.45 13.29
C THR A 49 4.08 -24.95 13.38
N VAL A 50 2.95 -24.52 13.95
CA VAL A 50 2.66 -23.09 14.19
C VAL A 50 3.72 -22.46 15.09
N GLN A 51 4.15 -23.17 16.14
CA GLN A 51 5.20 -22.68 17.03
C GLN A 51 6.53 -22.49 16.31
N LYS A 52 6.96 -23.43 15.48
CA LYS A 52 8.20 -23.33 14.70
C LYS A 52 8.18 -22.15 13.72
N VAL A 53 7.08 -21.96 13.00
CA VAL A 53 6.92 -20.78 12.11
C VAL A 53 6.95 -19.49 12.91
N PHE A 54 6.29 -19.47 14.05
CA PHE A 54 6.29 -18.32 14.96
C PHE A 54 7.71 -17.98 15.45
N ASP A 55 8.45 -18.98 15.92
CA ASP A 55 9.82 -18.79 16.40
C ASP A 55 10.74 -18.30 15.28
N LEU A 56 10.54 -18.79 14.05
CA LEU A 56 11.25 -18.33 12.88
C LEU A 56 10.98 -16.83 12.59
N TYR A 57 9.73 -16.39 12.65
CA TYR A 57 9.39 -14.98 12.51
C TYR A 57 9.97 -14.12 13.64
N ARG A 58 10.00 -14.62 14.87
CA ARG A 58 10.59 -13.93 16.02
C ARG A 58 12.12 -13.86 15.93
N SER A 59 12.78 -14.89 15.42
CA SER A 59 14.25 -14.90 15.23
C SER A 59 14.68 -13.85 14.19
N ILE A 60 13.90 -13.70 13.11
CA ILE A 60 14.14 -12.70 12.08
C ILE A 60 13.74 -11.30 12.58
N ASN A 61 12.69 -11.23 13.40
CA ASN A 61 12.10 -10.01 13.96
C ASN A 61 11.77 -8.93 12.90
N LEU A 62 11.36 -9.34 11.72
CA LEU A 62 10.97 -8.48 10.60
C LEU A 62 9.47 -8.57 10.37
N VAL A 63 8.81 -7.43 10.38
CA VAL A 63 7.41 -7.34 9.95
C VAL A 63 7.31 -7.83 8.50
N PRO A 64 6.34 -8.72 8.17
CA PRO A 64 6.22 -9.28 6.83
C PRO A 64 5.76 -8.22 5.83
N ILE A 65 6.70 -7.46 5.33
CA ILE A 65 6.52 -6.51 4.23
C ILE A 65 6.56 -7.24 2.89
N VAL A 66 6.05 -6.60 1.86
CA VAL A 66 6.21 -7.11 0.50
C VAL A 66 7.66 -6.92 0.09
N TYR A 67 8.36 -8.03 -0.09
CA TYR A 67 9.72 -8.06 -0.59
C TYR A 67 9.71 -8.50 -2.05
N TYR A 68 10.45 -7.81 -2.88
CA TYR A 68 10.72 -8.23 -4.24
C TYR A 68 12.20 -8.52 -4.43
N THR A 69 12.49 -9.68 -4.99
CA THR A 69 13.75 -9.86 -5.70
C THR A 69 13.81 -8.88 -6.87
N GLU A 70 15.00 -8.61 -7.39
CA GLU A 70 15.16 -7.76 -8.58
C GLU A 70 14.21 -8.16 -9.71
N GLN A 71 14.14 -9.45 -10.02
CA GLN A 71 13.21 -9.98 -11.03
C GLN A 71 11.74 -9.78 -10.66
N GLY A 72 11.40 -9.86 -9.38
CA GLY A 72 10.05 -9.60 -8.88
C GLY A 72 9.65 -8.14 -9.05
N LEU A 73 10.57 -7.20 -8.78
CA LEU A 73 10.35 -5.78 -8.98
C LEU A 73 10.21 -5.42 -10.46
N ILE A 74 11.08 -5.96 -11.34
CA ILE A 74 10.96 -5.81 -12.79
C ILE A 74 9.60 -6.30 -13.27
N ARG A 75 9.12 -7.43 -12.74
CA ARG A 75 7.79 -7.95 -13.08
C ARG A 75 6.69 -7.00 -12.60
N ALA A 76 6.78 -6.47 -11.39
CA ALA A 76 5.80 -5.52 -10.86
C ALA A 76 5.73 -4.24 -11.70
N ILE A 77 6.87 -3.73 -12.18
CA ILE A 77 6.95 -2.57 -13.08
C ILE A 77 6.30 -2.89 -14.45
N ARG A 78 6.57 -4.07 -15.00
CA ARG A 78 5.90 -4.53 -16.23
C ARG A 78 4.38 -4.67 -16.02
N ASP A 79 3.95 -5.11 -14.86
CA ASP A 79 2.54 -5.19 -14.51
C ASP A 79 1.87 -3.81 -14.47
N PHE A 80 2.61 -2.74 -14.15
CA PHE A 80 2.12 -1.37 -14.27
C PHE A 80 1.66 -1.06 -15.70
N ALA A 81 2.49 -1.36 -16.71
CA ALA A 81 2.13 -1.13 -18.12
C ALA A 81 0.91 -1.97 -18.56
N SER A 82 0.56 -3.01 -17.81
CA SER A 82 -0.58 -3.89 -18.08
C SER A 82 -1.81 -3.62 -17.19
N ILE A 83 -1.80 -2.53 -16.41
CA ILE A 83 -3.01 -2.03 -15.75
C ILE A 83 -4.00 -1.62 -16.84
N GLY A 84 -4.99 -2.45 -17.10
CA GLY A 84 -5.95 -2.23 -18.16
C GLY A 84 -7.13 -1.38 -17.72
N TYR A 85 -7.83 -0.84 -18.72
CA TYR A 85 -9.17 -0.30 -18.51
C TYR A 85 -10.14 -1.44 -18.16
N ASN A 86 -11.02 -1.19 -17.20
CA ASN A 86 -12.12 -2.10 -16.89
C ASN A 86 -13.44 -1.43 -17.23
N SER A 87 -14.32 -2.11 -17.94
CA SER A 87 -15.57 -1.51 -18.41
C SER A 87 -16.44 -1.04 -17.25
N VAL A 88 -16.92 0.19 -17.37
CA VAL A 88 -17.96 0.75 -16.49
C VAL A 88 -19.31 0.53 -17.17
N LYS A 89 -20.21 -0.20 -16.54
CA LYS A 89 -21.59 -0.42 -17.00
C LYS A 89 -22.56 -0.08 -15.90
N ASP A 90 -23.60 0.67 -16.21
CA ASP A 90 -24.63 1.07 -15.27
C ASP A 90 -24.05 1.70 -13.98
N ASN A 91 -23.05 2.56 -14.14
CA ASN A 91 -22.28 3.17 -13.04
C ASN A 91 -21.59 2.15 -12.10
N LYS A 92 -21.35 0.94 -12.56
CA LYS A 92 -20.64 -0.11 -11.84
C LYS A 92 -19.37 -0.50 -12.56
N ILE A 93 -18.29 -0.58 -11.79
CA ILE A 93 -17.01 -1.13 -12.25
C ILE A 93 -17.00 -2.61 -11.90
N SER A 94 -16.73 -3.48 -12.87
CA SER A 94 -16.55 -4.91 -12.60
C SER A 94 -15.36 -5.15 -11.67
N LEU A 95 -15.33 -6.29 -10.98
CA LEU A 95 -14.19 -6.67 -10.13
C LEU A 95 -12.91 -6.67 -10.96
N GLY A 96 -12.04 -5.70 -10.67
CA GLY A 96 -10.78 -5.52 -11.35
C GLY A 96 -9.68 -6.44 -10.83
N ASN A 97 -8.54 -6.38 -11.51
CA ASN A 97 -7.32 -7.02 -11.04
C ASN A 97 -6.61 -6.17 -9.97
N ASN A 98 -5.56 -6.70 -9.38
CA ASN A 98 -4.74 -6.02 -8.38
C ASN A 98 -3.40 -5.51 -8.94
N LYS A 99 -3.26 -5.40 -10.26
CA LYS A 99 -2.04 -4.91 -10.90
C LYS A 99 -1.73 -3.49 -10.41
N GLY A 100 -0.47 -3.20 -10.20
CA GLY A 100 0.00 -1.96 -9.59
C GLY A 100 -0.03 -1.94 -8.05
N GLN A 101 -0.98 -2.61 -7.39
CA GLN A 101 -0.99 -2.66 -5.92
C GLN A 101 0.29 -3.24 -5.29
N PRO A 102 0.93 -4.27 -5.87
CA PRO A 102 2.19 -4.77 -5.35
C PRO A 102 3.29 -3.69 -5.30
N ILE A 103 3.36 -2.79 -6.27
CA ILE A 103 4.32 -1.67 -6.29
C ILE A 103 4.07 -0.74 -5.10
N SER A 104 2.83 -0.32 -4.89
CA SER A 104 2.48 0.50 -3.72
C SER A 104 2.85 -0.18 -2.41
N ARG A 105 2.50 -1.45 -2.24
CA ARG A 105 2.80 -2.21 -1.02
C ARG A 105 4.30 -2.37 -0.77
N PHE A 106 5.11 -2.39 -1.81
CA PHE A 106 6.55 -2.45 -1.71
C PHE A 106 7.14 -1.10 -1.30
N ILE A 107 6.68 -0.01 -1.91
CA ILE A 107 7.20 1.34 -1.69
C ILE A 107 6.71 1.90 -0.35
N PHE A 108 5.40 1.85 -0.10
CA PHE A 108 4.77 2.49 1.07
C PHE A 108 4.79 1.59 2.31
N THR A 109 5.96 1.45 2.92
CA THR A 109 6.11 0.64 4.14
C THR A 109 5.37 1.22 5.34
N ASN A 110 5.11 2.54 5.35
CA ASN A 110 4.31 3.21 6.37
C ASN A 110 2.83 2.77 6.40
N MET A 111 2.32 2.11 5.36
CA MET A 111 1.03 1.41 5.45
C MET A 111 0.96 0.37 6.58
N MET A 112 2.11 -0.14 7.03
CA MET A 112 2.18 -1.13 8.10
C MET A 112 1.91 -0.53 9.48
N THR A 113 2.09 0.78 9.64
CA THR A 113 1.87 1.52 10.89
C THR A 113 0.51 2.23 10.94
N ALA A 114 -0.16 2.36 9.79
CA ALA A 114 -1.48 2.96 9.74
C ALA A 114 -2.51 2.12 10.50
N GLU A 115 -3.35 2.79 11.27
CA GLU A 115 -4.33 2.16 12.16
C GLU A 115 -5.73 2.24 11.53
N PRO A 116 -6.38 1.11 11.24
CA PRO A 116 -7.78 1.10 10.86
C PRO A 116 -8.67 1.39 12.09
N LYS A 117 -9.82 2.04 11.88
CA LYS A 117 -10.79 2.41 12.93
C LYS A 117 -10.22 3.25 14.07
N GLY A 118 -9.38 4.24 13.76
CA GLY A 118 -8.93 5.22 14.72
C GLY A 118 -7.95 4.69 15.76
N ARG A 119 -7.88 5.37 16.89
CA ARG A 119 -6.83 5.17 17.90
C ARG A 119 -6.95 3.82 18.59
N GLY A 120 -5.94 2.97 18.51
CA GLY A 120 -5.96 1.74 19.30
C GLY A 120 -5.02 0.62 18.91
N HIS A 121 -3.80 0.90 18.47
CA HIS A 121 -2.74 -0.12 18.30
C HIS A 121 -3.15 -1.38 17.54
N ASN A 122 -3.81 -1.20 16.41
CA ASN A 122 -4.28 -2.30 15.58
C ASN A 122 -3.71 -2.28 14.17
N SER A 123 -2.60 -1.58 13.98
CA SER A 123 -1.83 -1.59 12.72
C SER A 123 -1.35 -3.02 12.39
N LEU A 124 -0.96 -3.26 11.15
CA LEU A 124 -0.35 -4.54 10.78
C LEU A 124 0.92 -4.82 11.59
N LYS A 125 1.69 -3.77 11.90
CA LYS A 125 2.88 -3.84 12.74
C LYS A 125 2.52 -4.32 14.16
N ASP A 126 1.50 -3.74 14.78
CA ASP A 126 1.06 -4.14 16.11
C ASP A 126 0.56 -5.59 16.14
N ARG A 127 -0.19 -6.00 15.11
CA ARG A 127 -0.65 -7.39 14.99
C ARG A 127 0.49 -8.38 14.82
N PHE A 128 1.55 -7.98 14.13
CA PHE A 128 2.74 -8.82 14.01
C PHE A 128 3.45 -8.98 15.35
N TYR A 129 3.57 -7.93 16.17
CA TYR A 129 4.21 -7.99 17.48
C TYR A 129 3.31 -8.57 18.58
N ASP A 130 2.03 -8.72 18.36
CA ASP A 130 1.12 -9.47 19.22
C ASP A 130 1.24 -10.98 18.94
N ASP A 131 1.81 -11.71 19.90
CA ASP A 131 2.08 -13.16 19.74
C ASP A 131 0.82 -13.96 19.43
N LYS A 132 -0.32 -13.62 20.05
CA LYS A 132 -1.58 -14.33 19.82
C LYS A 132 -2.10 -14.09 18.41
N LYS A 133 -2.02 -12.84 17.94
CA LYS A 133 -2.46 -12.47 16.59
C LYS A 133 -1.54 -13.07 15.53
N LEU A 134 -0.23 -13.07 15.75
CA LEU A 134 0.72 -13.70 14.82
C LEU A 134 0.50 -15.22 14.74
N LYS A 135 0.39 -15.93 15.86
CA LYS A 135 0.09 -17.38 15.86
C LYS A 135 -1.25 -17.69 15.19
N ARG A 136 -2.27 -16.86 15.44
CA ARG A 136 -3.57 -16.99 14.74
C ARG A 136 -3.44 -16.78 13.24
N ALA A 137 -2.65 -15.79 12.79
CA ALA A 137 -2.39 -15.54 11.38
C ALA A 137 -1.64 -16.70 10.71
N ILE A 138 -0.62 -17.26 11.38
CA ILE A 138 0.11 -18.43 10.90
C ILE A 138 -0.85 -19.63 10.75
N ASN A 139 -1.65 -19.92 11.76
CA ASN A 139 -2.66 -20.98 11.71
C ASN A 139 -3.66 -20.77 10.55
N LEU A 140 -4.06 -19.53 10.31
CA LEU A 140 -4.95 -19.16 9.22
C LEU A 140 -4.33 -19.43 7.84
N CYS A 141 -3.01 -19.26 7.70
CA CYS A 141 -2.30 -19.62 6.46
C CYS A 141 -2.49 -21.08 6.11
N TYR A 142 -2.40 -21.98 7.10
CA TYR A 142 -2.58 -23.41 6.88
C TYR A 142 -4.05 -23.80 6.63
N SER A 143 -5.01 -23.11 7.22
CA SER A 143 -6.43 -23.41 7.03
C SER A 143 -6.99 -22.89 5.71
N MET A 144 -6.44 -21.80 5.17
CA MET A 144 -6.99 -21.14 3.97
C MET A 144 -6.30 -21.52 2.66
N ARG A 145 -5.18 -22.21 2.70
CA ARG A 145 -4.35 -22.43 1.52
C ARG A 145 -3.98 -23.90 1.36
N GLU A 146 -3.82 -24.29 0.11
CA GLU A 146 -3.26 -25.56 -0.32
C GLU A 146 -1.90 -25.32 -0.98
N GLY A 147 -1.03 -26.35 -1.02
CA GLY A 147 0.27 -26.31 -1.70
C GLY A 147 1.43 -25.89 -0.80
N ASN A 148 2.48 -25.40 -1.42
CA ASN A 148 3.73 -24.98 -0.77
C ASN A 148 3.72 -23.48 -0.45
N LYS A 149 4.69 -23.02 0.35
CA LYS A 149 4.89 -21.60 0.68
C LYS A 149 3.74 -20.98 1.49
N LEU A 150 3.11 -21.80 2.32
CA LEU A 150 1.90 -21.40 3.06
C LEU A 150 2.16 -20.25 4.02
N CYS A 151 3.31 -20.23 4.68
CA CYS A 151 3.68 -19.25 5.70
C CYS A 151 4.76 -18.27 5.24
N TYR A 152 4.93 -18.08 3.95
CA TYR A 152 5.82 -17.03 3.44
C TYR A 152 5.32 -15.63 3.83
N PRO A 153 6.19 -14.62 3.87
CA PRO A 153 5.86 -13.27 4.36
C PRO A 153 4.60 -12.66 3.75
N THR A 154 4.40 -12.80 2.44
CA THR A 154 3.18 -12.34 1.75
C THR A 154 1.92 -13.03 2.24
N ALA A 155 2.02 -14.31 2.57
CA ALA A 155 0.91 -15.10 3.08
C ALA A 155 0.56 -14.69 4.51
N VAL A 156 1.57 -14.59 5.38
CA VAL A 156 1.38 -14.19 6.78
C VAL A 156 0.90 -12.74 6.87
N ARG A 157 1.43 -11.82 6.03
CA ARG A 157 0.89 -10.47 5.91
C ARG A 157 -0.61 -10.50 5.61
N ARG A 158 -1.02 -11.26 4.58
CA ARG A 158 -2.43 -11.38 4.22
C ARG A 158 -3.27 -11.98 5.35
N ALA A 159 -2.74 -12.95 6.05
CA ALA A 159 -3.42 -13.55 7.20
C ALA A 159 -3.55 -12.55 8.37
N LEU A 160 -2.53 -11.74 8.65
CA LEU A 160 -2.59 -10.65 9.64
C LEU A 160 -3.65 -9.61 9.27
N GLU A 161 -3.82 -9.31 7.97
CA GLU A 161 -4.92 -8.47 7.50
C GLU A 161 -6.30 -9.05 7.84
N LEU A 162 -6.44 -10.38 7.80
CA LEU A 162 -7.70 -11.09 8.01
C LEU A 162 -8.03 -11.38 9.48
N VAL A 163 -7.03 -11.40 10.35
CA VAL A 163 -7.21 -11.74 11.78
C VAL A 163 -8.22 -10.83 12.49
N THR A 164 -8.27 -9.56 12.13
CA THR A 164 -9.21 -8.59 12.69
C THR A 164 -10.32 -8.18 11.70
N GLY A 165 -10.15 -8.48 10.42
CA GLY A 165 -11.08 -8.06 9.37
C GLY A 165 -10.99 -6.58 8.97
N GLU A 166 -10.10 -5.82 9.61
CA GLU A 166 -9.97 -4.37 9.43
C GLU A 166 -8.59 -4.03 8.89
N ASN A 167 -8.53 -3.28 7.81
CA ASN A 167 -7.26 -2.91 7.17
C ASN A 167 -7.36 -1.57 6.50
N VAL A 168 -6.30 -0.80 6.62
CA VAL A 168 -6.06 0.33 5.72
C VAL A 168 -5.73 -0.23 4.34
N GLN A 169 -6.44 0.24 3.34
CA GLN A 169 -6.31 -0.24 1.97
C GLN A 169 -5.92 0.89 1.03
N ASN A 170 -5.08 0.55 0.05
CA ASN A 170 -4.81 1.45 -1.04
C ASN A 170 -5.89 1.34 -2.12
N PHE A 171 -6.22 2.45 -2.77
CA PHE A 171 -7.13 2.46 -3.90
C PHE A 171 -6.60 1.58 -5.04
N LYS A 172 -7.47 0.79 -5.68
CA LYS A 172 -7.03 -0.10 -6.77
C LYS A 172 -6.66 0.72 -8.02
N PRO A 173 -5.42 0.62 -8.52
CA PRO A 173 -4.99 1.38 -9.69
C PRO A 173 -5.88 1.19 -10.91
N GLN A 174 -6.32 -0.05 -11.20
CA GLN A 174 -7.22 -0.30 -12.32
C GLN A 174 -8.57 0.41 -12.17
N HIS A 175 -9.12 0.50 -10.97
CA HIS A 175 -10.36 1.23 -10.73
C HIS A 175 -10.15 2.74 -10.94
N ALA A 176 -9.03 3.30 -10.44
CA ALA A 176 -8.71 4.70 -10.64
C ALA A 176 -8.62 5.05 -12.14
N ARG A 177 -7.86 4.26 -12.91
CA ARG A 177 -7.79 4.40 -14.36
C ARG A 177 -9.17 4.37 -15.00
N SER A 178 -9.97 3.36 -14.67
CA SER A 178 -11.28 3.15 -15.29
C SER A 178 -12.27 4.25 -14.98
N ILE A 179 -12.26 4.78 -13.74
CA ILE A 179 -13.12 5.88 -13.32
C ILE A 179 -12.74 7.15 -14.08
N VAL A 180 -11.46 7.50 -14.10
CA VAL A 180 -11.01 8.73 -14.73
C VAL A 180 -11.21 8.66 -16.24
N GLU A 181 -10.86 7.58 -16.92
CA GLU A 181 -11.09 7.43 -18.37
C GLU A 181 -12.59 7.44 -18.74
N HIS A 182 -13.47 7.06 -17.81
CA HIS A 182 -14.92 7.03 -18.05
C HIS A 182 -15.60 8.38 -17.77
N LEU A 183 -15.19 9.08 -16.71
CA LEU A 183 -15.88 10.26 -16.18
C LEU A 183 -15.20 11.57 -16.58
N CYS A 184 -13.89 11.57 -16.82
CA CYS A 184 -13.18 12.77 -17.20
C CYS A 184 -13.66 13.21 -18.59
N PRO A 185 -14.11 14.47 -18.75
CA PRO A 185 -14.72 14.95 -19.99
C PRO A 185 -13.72 15.16 -21.13
N VAL A 186 -12.42 15.09 -20.84
CA VAL A 186 -11.33 15.34 -21.78
C VAL A 186 -10.42 14.12 -21.92
N LEU A 187 -9.75 13.99 -23.08
CA LEU A 187 -8.78 12.93 -23.36
C LEU A 187 -7.36 13.27 -22.89
N TRP A 188 -7.15 14.50 -22.50
CA TRP A 188 -5.92 15.06 -21.95
C TRP A 188 -6.30 16.18 -21.00
N GLY A 189 -5.55 16.38 -19.93
CA GLY A 189 -5.85 17.43 -18.96
C GLY A 189 -5.32 17.13 -17.57
N ASN A 190 -5.65 18.00 -16.64
CA ASN A 190 -5.19 17.93 -15.26
C ASN A 190 -6.20 17.18 -14.38
N VAL A 191 -5.76 16.10 -13.78
CA VAL A 191 -6.54 15.30 -12.82
C VAL A 191 -6.03 15.59 -11.42
N TYR A 192 -6.88 16.16 -10.59
CA TYR A 192 -6.59 16.54 -9.21
C TYR A 192 -7.04 15.47 -8.23
N ASP A 193 -6.11 15.03 -7.39
CA ASP A 193 -6.32 14.09 -6.29
C ASP A 193 -5.97 14.76 -4.96
N TYR A 194 -6.99 15.24 -4.26
CA TYR A 194 -6.83 16.00 -3.02
C TYR A 194 -6.53 15.13 -1.78
N SER A 195 -6.26 13.84 -1.95
CA SER A 195 -5.85 12.92 -0.88
C SER A 195 -5.11 11.74 -1.47
N CYS A 196 -3.94 11.98 -2.07
CA CYS A 196 -3.30 10.97 -2.91
C CYS A 196 -2.86 9.68 -2.16
N GLY A 197 -2.63 9.75 -0.86
CA GLY A 197 -2.36 8.57 -0.02
C GLY A 197 -1.23 7.71 -0.57
N TYR A 198 -1.43 6.40 -0.63
CA TYR A 198 -0.39 5.44 -1.00
C TYR A 198 -0.23 5.21 -2.52
N GLY A 199 -0.47 6.24 -3.33
CA GLY A 199 -0.16 6.26 -4.76
C GLY A 199 -0.99 5.34 -5.67
N GLY A 200 -2.06 4.73 -5.18
CA GLY A 200 -2.90 3.85 -6.02
C GLY A 200 -3.57 4.58 -7.17
N ARG A 201 -4.01 5.82 -6.96
CA ARG A 201 -4.61 6.66 -7.99
C ARG A 201 -3.55 7.23 -8.94
N LEU A 202 -2.38 7.63 -8.44
CA LEU A 202 -1.24 8.00 -9.27
C LEU A 202 -0.88 6.86 -10.25
N LEU A 203 -0.75 5.63 -9.74
CA LEU A 203 -0.48 4.44 -10.58
C LEU A 203 -1.58 4.22 -11.62
N GLY A 204 -2.84 4.34 -11.23
CA GLY A 204 -3.97 4.13 -12.13
C GLY A 204 -4.03 5.16 -13.24
N ILE A 205 -3.98 6.44 -12.90
CA ILE A 205 -4.06 7.57 -13.82
C ILE A 205 -2.82 7.60 -14.72
N GLY A 206 -1.62 7.39 -14.15
CA GLY A 206 -0.38 7.31 -14.91
C GLY A 206 -0.31 6.13 -15.88
N SER A 207 -1.06 5.05 -15.64
CA SER A 207 -1.17 3.92 -16.57
C SER A 207 -2.16 4.13 -17.72
N SER A 208 -2.88 5.25 -17.72
CA SER A 208 -3.88 5.56 -18.74
C SER A 208 -3.21 5.77 -20.11
N ASN A 209 -3.93 5.37 -21.16
CA ASN A 209 -3.55 5.72 -22.52
C ASN A 209 -3.91 7.17 -22.88
N MET A 210 -4.70 7.82 -22.03
CA MET A 210 -5.01 9.24 -22.12
C MET A 210 -3.83 10.06 -21.56
N LYS A 211 -3.68 11.31 -22.00
CA LYS A 211 -2.58 12.17 -21.56
C LYS A 211 -2.99 13.02 -20.36
N TYR A 212 -3.15 12.38 -19.21
CA TYR A 212 -3.47 13.08 -17.98
C TYR A 212 -2.22 13.51 -17.22
N ASN A 213 -2.22 14.75 -16.75
CA ASN A 213 -1.29 15.24 -15.74
C ASN A 213 -1.91 14.99 -14.37
N TYR A 214 -1.25 14.20 -13.54
CA TYR A 214 -1.68 13.95 -12.17
C TYR A 214 -1.18 15.05 -11.24
N ILE A 215 -2.07 15.62 -10.44
CA ILE A 215 -1.75 16.59 -9.38
C ILE A 215 -2.30 16.00 -8.08
N GLY A 216 -1.41 15.64 -7.16
CA GLY A 216 -1.79 14.99 -5.91
C GLY A 216 -1.36 15.77 -4.68
N VAL A 217 -2.24 15.92 -3.69
CA VAL A 217 -1.96 16.53 -2.39
C VAL A 217 -1.92 15.45 -1.32
N GLU A 218 -0.92 15.51 -0.45
CA GLU A 218 -0.74 14.61 0.67
C GLU A 218 -0.07 15.34 1.84
N PRO A 219 -0.68 15.39 3.04
CA PRO A 219 -0.09 16.07 4.17
C PRO A 219 0.99 15.27 4.90
N ASN A 220 0.97 13.94 4.82
CA ASN A 220 1.87 13.08 5.56
C ASN A 220 3.29 13.10 4.97
N THR A 221 4.26 13.57 5.75
CA THR A 221 5.66 13.75 5.31
C THR A 221 6.30 12.46 4.81
N GLU A 222 6.08 11.35 5.50
CA GLU A 222 6.64 10.06 5.10
C GLU A 222 5.98 9.54 3.82
N THR A 223 4.67 9.70 3.70
CA THR A 223 3.92 9.30 2.50
C THR A 223 4.34 10.13 1.28
N VAL A 224 4.55 11.45 1.44
CA VAL A 224 5.04 12.31 0.36
C VAL A 224 6.42 11.88 -0.13
N LYS A 225 7.32 11.51 0.77
CA LYS A 225 8.63 10.96 0.40
C LYS A 225 8.48 9.72 -0.48
N TYR A 226 7.60 8.80 -0.12
CA TYR A 226 7.32 7.59 -0.90
C TYR A 226 6.59 7.89 -2.22
N LEU A 227 5.71 8.89 -2.25
CA LEU A 227 5.05 9.34 -3.47
C LEU A 227 6.05 9.93 -4.47
N ASN A 228 6.97 10.78 -4.02
CA ASN A 228 8.02 11.32 -4.87
C ASN A 228 8.90 10.20 -5.43
N TYR A 229 9.25 9.23 -4.60
CA TYR A 229 10.00 8.07 -5.03
C TYR A 229 9.26 7.21 -6.06
N LEU A 230 7.96 6.95 -5.85
CA LEU A 230 7.11 6.29 -6.84
C LEU A 230 7.06 7.08 -8.14
N ASN A 231 6.95 8.40 -8.04
CA ASN A 231 6.87 9.33 -9.15
C ASN A 231 8.16 9.31 -10.01
N ASP A 232 9.33 9.34 -9.37
CA ASP A 232 10.62 9.23 -10.05
C ASP A 232 10.79 7.86 -10.73
N LEU A 233 10.33 6.79 -10.08
CA LEU A 233 10.31 5.45 -10.67
C LEU A 233 9.43 5.36 -11.92
N LEU A 234 8.25 5.97 -11.89
CA LEU A 234 7.32 5.99 -13.03
C LEU A 234 7.85 6.83 -14.17
N ASP A 235 8.46 7.99 -13.87
CA ASP A 235 9.09 8.85 -14.87
C ASP A 235 10.20 8.09 -15.61
N GLU A 236 11.10 7.45 -14.89
CA GLU A 236 12.20 6.72 -15.50
C GLU A 236 11.78 5.43 -16.22
N ALA A 237 10.83 4.68 -15.64
CA ALA A 237 10.43 3.38 -16.20
C ALA A 237 9.48 3.50 -17.40
N VAL A 238 8.61 4.50 -17.42
CA VAL A 238 7.51 4.63 -18.40
C VAL A 238 7.25 6.07 -18.88
N GLY A 239 8.05 7.05 -18.44
CA GLY A 239 7.91 8.45 -18.82
C GLY A 239 6.65 9.13 -18.27
N VAL A 240 6.16 8.68 -17.14
CA VAL A 240 4.98 9.24 -16.46
C VAL A 240 5.39 9.91 -15.18
N ARG A 241 5.11 11.20 -15.08
CA ARG A 241 5.39 12.01 -13.90
C ARG A 241 4.17 12.82 -13.50
N GLY A 242 3.78 12.72 -12.22
CA GLY A 242 2.77 13.58 -11.59
C GLY A 242 3.43 14.74 -10.83
N THR A 243 2.60 15.67 -10.37
CA THR A 243 2.99 16.71 -9.42
C THR A 243 2.50 16.30 -8.04
N ILE A 244 3.42 16.16 -7.09
CA ILE A 244 3.10 15.82 -5.69
C ILE A 244 3.33 17.05 -4.82
N ILE A 245 2.30 17.43 -4.09
CA ILE A 245 2.29 18.62 -3.24
C ILE A 245 2.15 18.17 -1.80
N GLN A 246 3.11 18.55 -0.96
CA GLN A 246 3.02 18.33 0.47
C GLN A 246 2.26 19.50 1.11
N ASP A 247 0.97 19.28 1.29
CA ASP A 247 0.09 20.26 1.93
C ASP A 247 -1.17 19.55 2.44
N VAL A 248 -2.01 20.29 3.15
CA VAL A 248 -3.38 19.89 3.47
C VAL A 248 -4.33 20.39 2.38
N SER A 249 -5.27 19.55 2.00
CA SER A 249 -6.12 19.81 0.82
C SER A 249 -7.00 21.05 0.96
N GLU A 250 -7.42 21.31 2.18
CA GLU A 250 -8.26 22.45 2.53
C GLU A 250 -7.57 23.83 2.38
N ASP A 251 -6.23 23.83 2.40
CA ASP A 251 -5.41 25.03 2.24
C ASP A 251 -4.84 25.17 0.82
N TYR A 252 -4.91 24.11 -0.01
CA TYR A 252 -4.42 24.11 -1.37
C TYR A 252 -5.54 24.33 -2.39
N GLN A 253 -5.40 25.39 -3.18
CA GLN A 253 -6.35 25.74 -4.24
C GLN A 253 -5.73 25.47 -5.61
N PRO A 254 -6.06 24.35 -6.28
CA PRO A 254 -5.55 24.07 -7.60
C PRO A 254 -6.18 24.97 -8.65
N THR A 255 -5.42 25.23 -9.72
CA THR A 255 -5.90 25.95 -10.91
C THR A 255 -5.92 25.01 -12.12
N ASP A 256 -6.74 25.35 -13.10
CA ASP A 256 -6.78 24.64 -14.39
C ASP A 256 -7.04 23.12 -14.26
N ILE A 257 -7.99 22.73 -13.42
CA ILE A 257 -8.37 21.34 -13.19
C ILE A 257 -9.51 20.93 -14.12
N ASP A 258 -9.30 19.85 -14.89
CA ASP A 258 -10.30 19.27 -15.78
C ASP A 258 -11.14 18.19 -15.07
N CYS A 259 -10.56 17.49 -14.09
CA CYS A 259 -11.22 16.45 -13.32
C CYS A 259 -10.66 16.38 -11.91
N ALA A 260 -11.53 16.40 -10.90
CA ALA A 260 -11.16 16.08 -9.52
C ALA A 260 -11.61 14.66 -9.20
N PHE A 261 -10.69 13.83 -8.72
CA PHE A 261 -10.96 12.45 -8.34
C PHE A 261 -10.11 12.02 -7.17
N SER A 262 -10.73 11.76 -6.03
CA SER A 262 -10.01 11.36 -4.82
C SER A 262 -10.80 10.35 -3.97
N SER A 263 -10.20 9.95 -2.87
CA SER A 263 -10.80 9.18 -1.78
C SER A 263 -10.39 9.85 -0.47
N PRO A 264 -11.21 10.74 0.07
CA PRO A 264 -10.85 11.54 1.24
C PRO A 264 -10.70 10.69 2.49
N PRO A 265 -9.97 11.16 3.51
CA PRO A 265 -9.96 10.52 4.83
C PRO A 265 -11.39 10.53 5.42
N TYR A 266 -11.81 9.39 5.94
CA TYR A 266 -13.17 9.21 6.48
C TYR A 266 -13.22 9.63 7.95
N PHE A 267 -13.14 10.89 8.24
CA PHE A 267 -13.17 11.48 9.59
C PHE A 267 -12.24 10.73 10.56
N ASN A 268 -12.78 9.84 11.42
CA ASN A 268 -12.04 9.13 12.46
C ASN A 268 -11.91 7.61 12.22
N LEU A 269 -12.09 7.13 10.98
CA LEU A 269 -12.01 5.70 10.68
C LEU A 269 -10.59 5.17 10.59
N GLU A 270 -9.65 5.98 10.11
CA GLU A 270 -8.27 5.57 9.88
C GLU A 270 -7.29 6.63 10.39
N LYS A 271 -6.23 6.18 11.07
CA LYS A 271 -5.14 7.04 11.52
C LYS A 271 -3.89 6.70 10.74
N TYR A 272 -3.40 7.62 9.94
CA TYR A 272 -2.25 7.41 9.06
C TYR A 272 -0.93 7.83 9.70
N SER A 273 -0.93 8.87 10.54
CA SER A 273 0.22 9.30 11.33
C SER A 273 -0.21 10.13 12.55
N ASP A 274 0.77 10.58 13.36
CA ASP A 274 0.57 11.50 14.49
C ASP A 274 0.90 12.97 14.13
N GLU A 275 1.15 13.29 12.85
CA GLU A 275 1.44 14.66 12.43
C GLU A 275 0.24 15.58 12.61
N ASP A 276 0.49 16.83 12.97
CA ASP A 276 -0.56 17.85 13.19
C ASP A 276 -1.36 18.18 11.91
N THR A 277 -0.81 17.84 10.75
CA THR A 277 -1.45 17.97 9.44
C THR A 277 -2.50 16.88 9.17
N GLN A 278 -2.54 15.83 9.98
CA GLN A 278 -3.51 14.74 9.79
C GLN A 278 -4.92 15.18 10.14
N CYS A 279 -5.85 14.86 9.28
CA CYS A 279 -7.26 15.19 9.40
C CYS A 279 -7.85 14.79 10.77
N MET A 280 -7.51 13.59 11.28
CA MET A 280 -7.95 13.10 12.59
C MET A 280 -7.32 13.87 13.76
N VAL A 281 -6.18 14.51 13.58
CA VAL A 281 -5.53 15.34 14.61
C VAL A 281 -6.11 16.75 14.58
N ARG A 282 -6.32 17.31 13.39
CA ARG A 282 -6.86 18.67 13.19
C ARG A 282 -8.33 18.78 13.61
N TYR A 283 -9.15 17.79 13.26
CA TYR A 283 -10.61 17.84 13.44
C TYR A 283 -11.06 16.74 14.38
N ARG A 284 -11.59 17.12 15.53
CA ARG A 284 -11.95 16.18 16.61
C ARG A 284 -13.41 15.78 16.61
N THR A 285 -14.26 16.61 16.03
CA THR A 285 -15.69 16.36 15.86
C THR A 285 -16.06 16.24 14.38
N LEU A 286 -17.19 15.62 14.09
CA LEU A 286 -17.67 15.50 12.71
C LEU A 286 -17.99 16.88 12.10
N ASP A 287 -18.51 17.80 12.91
CA ASP A 287 -18.84 19.15 12.46
C ASP A 287 -17.58 19.95 12.13
N GLU A 288 -16.53 19.87 12.96
CA GLU A 288 -15.22 20.46 12.67
C GLU A 288 -14.61 19.86 11.40
N TRP A 289 -14.69 18.53 11.22
CA TRP A 289 -14.19 17.86 10.03
C TRP A 289 -14.96 18.29 8.78
N PHE A 290 -16.28 18.42 8.87
CA PHE A 290 -17.09 18.84 7.74
C PHE A 290 -16.77 20.28 7.33
N SER A 291 -16.80 21.24 8.27
CA SER A 291 -16.57 22.65 7.97
C SER A 291 -15.12 23.01 7.71
N GLY A 292 -14.17 22.28 8.32
CA GLY A 292 -12.74 22.57 8.23
C GLY A 292 -12.00 21.79 7.13
N TYR A 293 -12.52 20.64 6.71
CA TYR A 293 -11.91 19.81 5.69
C TYR A 293 -12.83 19.57 4.49
N ALA A 294 -14.00 18.97 4.70
CA ALA A 294 -14.82 18.51 3.58
C ALA A 294 -15.36 19.67 2.74
N GLU A 295 -15.94 20.69 3.38
CA GLU A 295 -16.52 21.84 2.71
C GLU A 295 -15.50 22.68 1.94
N PRO A 296 -14.30 23.03 2.47
CA PRO A 296 -13.31 23.78 1.69
C PRO A 296 -12.57 22.94 0.64
N THR A 297 -12.57 21.60 0.75
CA THR A 297 -11.84 20.72 -0.17
C THR A 297 -12.69 20.24 -1.34
N ILE A 298 -14.00 20.03 -1.15
CA ILE A 298 -14.92 19.42 -2.11
C ILE A 298 -15.88 20.47 -2.66
#